data_648574f22057cdd828cef8efebd7c362
#
_entry.id   648574f22057cdd828cef8efebd7c362
#
_cell.length_a   1.000
_cell.length_b   1.000
_cell.length_c   1.000
_cell.angle_alpha   90.00
_cell.angle_beta   90.00
_cell.angle_gamma   90.00
#
_symmetry.space_group_name_H-M   'P 1'
#
loop_
_entity.id
_entity.type
_entity.pdbx_description
1 polymer ?
#
loop_
_entity_poly.entity_id
_entity_poly.type
_entity_poly.pdbx_seq_one_letter_code
_entity_poly.pdbx_strand_id
1 'polypeptide(L)'
;MIARKTLAILIALVIHTGCGYSLAGRGSFLPVYIKRICVPQFTNNTAVFELDRQVTERVRSEFIGRGKWTIVPDTTGIDGLLTGVITSVSLTPVAFNQAQQATRYALTLSASVEFKDMRTNTVIWSNPSMQYREEFSLNPTNALDTATFLGQDVNARERMANEFARALVSAILEAF
;
A
#
# COMPACT_ATOMS: atom_id res chain seq x y z
N MET A 1 -39.50 43.83 19.12
CA MET A 1 -39.82 42.45 18.75
C MET A 1 -39.15 42.00 17.44
N ILE A 2 -38.93 42.85 16.47
CA ILE A 2 -38.32 42.54 15.15
C ILE A 2 -36.86 42.13 15.30
N ALA A 3 -36.05 42.83 16.09
CA ALA A 3 -34.62 42.54 16.29
C ALA A 3 -34.32 41.16 16.89
N ARG A 4 -35.22 40.64 17.76
CA ARG A 4 -35.07 39.30 18.35
C ARG A 4 -35.37 38.18 17.32
N LYS A 5 -36.28 38.42 16.38
CA LYS A 5 -36.63 37.49 15.31
C LYS A 5 -35.54 37.44 14.24
N THR A 6 -34.93 38.56 13.89
CA THR A 6 -33.82 38.62 12.94
C THR A 6 -32.57 37.94 13.48
N LEU A 7 -32.28 38.10 14.78
CA LEU A 7 -31.14 37.40 15.42
C LEU A 7 -31.34 35.88 15.44
N ALA A 8 -32.57 35.42 15.71
CA ALA A 8 -32.87 33.97 15.71
C ALA A 8 -32.72 33.34 14.32
N ILE A 9 -33.10 34.06 13.25
CA ILE A 9 -32.95 33.62 11.85
C ILE A 9 -31.46 33.56 11.45
N LEU A 10 -30.67 34.56 11.90
CA LEU A 10 -29.22 34.58 11.61
C LEU A 10 -28.48 33.42 12.29
N ILE A 11 -28.86 33.09 13.53
CA ILE A 11 -28.30 31.94 14.26
C ILE A 11 -28.70 30.61 13.61
N ALA A 12 -29.94 30.47 13.15
CA ALA A 12 -30.42 29.28 12.44
C ALA A 12 -29.67 29.05 11.11
N LEU A 13 -29.29 30.12 10.40
CA LEU A 13 -28.56 30.04 9.13
C LEU A 13 -27.10 29.55 9.31
N VAL A 14 -26.48 29.89 10.45
CA VAL A 14 -25.09 29.49 10.77
C VAL A 14 -24.97 27.99 11.13
N ILE A 15 -26.04 27.38 11.64
CA ILE A 15 -26.07 25.99 12.08
C ILE A 15 -26.11 25.01 10.86
N HIS A 16 -26.47 25.49 9.67
CA HIS A 16 -26.60 24.66 8.47
C HIS A 16 -25.31 24.53 7.64
N THR A 17 -24.21 25.18 8.03
CA THR A 17 -22.90 24.93 7.44
C THR A 17 -22.25 23.68 8.08
N GLY A 18 -22.98 22.59 8.13
CA GLY A 18 -22.39 21.27 8.42
C GLY A 18 -21.40 20.95 7.35
N CYS A 19 -20.08 20.96 7.65
CA CYS A 19 -19.05 20.38 6.81
C CYS A 19 -19.46 18.97 6.47
N GLY A 20 -19.87 18.74 5.23
CA GLY A 20 -20.10 17.42 4.68
C GLY A 20 -18.77 16.66 4.61
N TYR A 21 -18.26 16.19 5.73
CA TYR A 21 -17.18 15.23 5.77
C TYR A 21 -17.75 13.89 5.30
N SER A 22 -17.65 13.62 4.02
CA SER A 22 -17.78 12.28 3.49
C SER A 22 -16.60 11.47 4.06
N LEU A 23 -16.88 10.41 4.83
CA LEU A 23 -15.86 9.45 5.22
C LEU A 23 -15.30 8.83 3.93
N ALA A 24 -14.17 9.34 3.45
CA ALA A 24 -13.34 8.65 2.47
C ALA A 24 -12.94 7.29 3.09
N GLY A 25 -13.22 6.17 2.41
CA GLY A 25 -12.76 4.86 2.87
C GLY A 25 -13.83 3.77 2.99
N ARG A 26 -15.11 4.02 2.71
CA ARG A 26 -16.15 2.98 2.63
C ARG A 26 -16.56 2.61 1.21
N GLY A 27 -16.05 3.31 0.20
CA GLY A 27 -16.17 2.94 -1.21
C GLY A 27 -15.12 1.90 -1.58
N SER A 28 -15.44 0.99 -2.48
CA SER A 28 -14.46 0.17 -3.18
C SER A 28 -14.55 0.57 -4.64
N PHE A 29 -13.44 0.97 -5.24
CA PHE A 29 -13.34 1.19 -6.69
C PHE A 29 -13.67 -0.07 -7.48
N LEU A 30 -13.37 -1.24 -6.90
CA LEU A 30 -13.61 -2.51 -7.57
C LEU A 30 -15.10 -2.76 -7.83
N PRO A 31 -15.48 -3.18 -9.04
CA PRO A 31 -16.85 -3.56 -9.38
C PRO A 31 -17.44 -4.54 -8.37
N VAL A 32 -18.74 -4.38 -8.05
CA VAL A 32 -19.42 -5.17 -7.00
C VAL A 32 -19.41 -6.67 -7.28
N TYR A 33 -19.30 -7.08 -8.54
CA TYR A 33 -19.24 -8.49 -8.93
C TYR A 33 -17.88 -9.14 -8.70
N ILE A 34 -16.80 -8.35 -8.49
CA ILE A 34 -15.49 -8.90 -8.15
C ILE A 34 -15.52 -9.39 -6.70
N LYS A 35 -15.56 -10.70 -6.54
CA LYS A 35 -15.59 -11.39 -5.24
C LYS A 35 -14.41 -12.32 -5.05
N ARG A 36 -14.03 -13.04 -6.10
CA ARG A 36 -12.95 -14.02 -6.09
C ARG A 36 -11.73 -13.43 -6.78
N ILE A 37 -10.68 -13.23 -6.00
CA ILE A 37 -9.42 -12.63 -6.48
C ILE A 37 -8.32 -13.68 -6.38
N CYS A 38 -7.56 -13.86 -7.46
CA CYS A 38 -6.31 -14.60 -7.44
C CYS A 38 -5.15 -13.62 -7.34
N VAL A 39 -4.23 -13.90 -6.43
CA VAL A 39 -2.96 -13.20 -6.28
C VAL A 39 -1.86 -14.24 -6.41
N PRO A 40 -1.35 -14.52 -7.63
CA PRO A 40 -0.17 -15.37 -7.82
C PRO A 40 1.03 -14.83 -7.06
N GLN A 41 2.03 -15.67 -6.83
CA GLN A 41 3.27 -15.20 -6.25
C GLN A 41 3.89 -14.11 -7.14
N PHE A 42 4.28 -13.00 -6.53
CA PHE A 42 4.95 -11.90 -7.22
C PHE A 42 6.28 -12.37 -7.78
N THR A 43 6.69 -11.82 -8.92
CA THR A 43 8.03 -12.05 -9.44
C THR A 43 9.02 -11.19 -8.67
N ASN A 44 10.16 -11.77 -8.27
CA ASN A 44 11.21 -11.06 -7.56
C ASN A 44 12.43 -10.85 -8.47
N ASN A 45 12.68 -9.63 -8.88
CA ASN A 45 13.85 -9.23 -9.68
C ASN A 45 14.97 -8.64 -8.82
N THR A 46 14.94 -8.89 -7.50
CA THR A 46 15.94 -8.37 -6.56
C THR A 46 16.82 -9.48 -5.98
N ALA A 47 17.91 -9.10 -5.34
CA ALA A 47 18.79 -10.03 -4.64
C ALA A 47 18.27 -10.45 -3.24
N VAL A 48 17.13 -9.91 -2.79
CA VAL A 48 16.56 -10.22 -1.47
C VAL A 48 15.77 -11.51 -1.55
N PHE A 49 16.29 -12.54 -0.88
CA PHE A 49 15.69 -13.87 -0.89
C PHE A 49 14.30 -13.92 -0.23
N GLU A 50 13.37 -14.69 -0.79
CA GLU A 50 11.99 -14.90 -0.32
C GLU A 50 11.11 -13.64 -0.21
N LEU A 51 11.53 -12.52 -0.75
CA LEU A 51 10.76 -11.27 -0.66
C LEU A 51 9.42 -11.37 -1.41
N ASP A 52 9.42 -12.04 -2.56
CA ASP A 52 8.23 -12.35 -3.37
C ASP A 52 7.16 -13.10 -2.56
N ARG A 53 7.57 -14.16 -1.86
CA ARG A 53 6.67 -14.94 -1.02
C ARG A 53 6.08 -14.08 0.11
N GLN A 54 6.94 -13.35 0.82
CA GLN A 54 6.50 -12.52 1.95
C GLN A 54 5.54 -11.42 1.51
N VAL A 55 5.89 -10.66 0.46
CA VAL A 55 5.02 -9.60 -0.06
C VAL A 55 3.69 -10.18 -0.54
N THR A 56 3.70 -11.31 -1.27
CA THR A 56 2.48 -11.94 -1.76
C THR A 56 1.56 -12.37 -0.62
N GLU A 57 2.11 -13.02 0.40
CA GLU A 57 1.32 -13.45 1.56
C GLU A 57 0.70 -12.27 2.32
N ARG A 58 1.44 -11.16 2.46
CA ARG A 58 0.91 -9.95 3.10
C ARG A 58 -0.17 -9.27 2.27
N VAL A 59 -0.02 -9.22 0.95
CA VAL A 59 -1.06 -8.71 0.03
C VAL A 59 -2.33 -9.56 0.11
N ARG A 60 -2.21 -10.89 0.10
CA ARG A 60 -3.35 -11.80 0.28
C ARG A 60 -4.04 -11.57 1.62
N SER A 61 -3.28 -11.49 2.70
CA SER A 61 -3.79 -11.27 4.06
C SER A 61 -4.50 -9.93 4.18
N GLU A 62 -3.98 -8.88 3.55
CA GLU A 62 -4.60 -7.55 3.57
C GLU A 62 -5.96 -7.55 2.84
N PHE A 63 -6.09 -8.20 1.69
CA PHE A 63 -7.39 -8.38 1.01
C PHE A 63 -8.39 -9.14 1.87
N ILE A 64 -7.95 -10.24 2.52
CA ILE A 64 -8.80 -11.02 3.43
C ILE A 64 -9.24 -10.16 4.61
N GLY A 65 -8.34 -9.38 5.19
CA GLY A 65 -8.60 -8.49 6.32
C GLY A 65 -9.65 -7.41 6.03
N ARG A 66 -9.81 -7.00 4.76
CA ARG A 66 -10.89 -6.08 4.34
C ARG A 66 -12.28 -6.73 4.31
N GLY A 67 -12.36 -8.07 4.41
CA GLY A 67 -13.61 -8.82 4.63
C GLY A 67 -14.59 -8.88 3.47
N LYS A 68 -14.23 -8.39 2.26
CA LYS A 68 -15.12 -8.32 1.10
C LYS A 68 -14.79 -9.33 0.00
N TRP A 69 -13.57 -9.84 -0.02
CA TRP A 69 -13.04 -10.68 -1.10
C TRP A 69 -12.58 -12.03 -0.58
N THR A 70 -12.73 -13.04 -1.44
CA THR A 70 -12.19 -14.38 -1.21
C THR A 70 -10.94 -14.54 -2.05
N ILE A 71 -9.80 -14.78 -1.42
CA ILE A 71 -8.55 -15.07 -2.12
C ILE A 71 -8.51 -16.55 -2.47
N VAL A 72 -8.28 -16.84 -3.74
CA VAL A 72 -8.20 -18.21 -4.26
C VAL A 72 -6.83 -18.46 -4.89
N PRO A 73 -6.29 -19.70 -4.78
CA PRO A 73 -4.97 -20.02 -5.30
C PRO A 73 -4.93 -20.16 -6.83
N ASP A 74 -6.05 -20.58 -7.42
CA ASP A 74 -6.18 -20.89 -8.84
C ASP A 74 -6.76 -19.73 -9.64
N THR A 75 -6.41 -19.68 -10.91
CA THR A 75 -6.96 -18.70 -11.86
C THR A 75 -8.31 -19.12 -12.47
N THR A 76 -8.83 -20.30 -12.10
CA THR A 76 -10.08 -20.83 -12.62
C THR A 76 -11.29 -20.22 -11.92
N GLY A 77 -12.17 -19.58 -12.67
CA GLY A 77 -13.43 -19.01 -12.15
C GLY A 77 -13.20 -17.85 -11.18
N ILE A 78 -12.17 -17.04 -11.39
CA ILE A 78 -11.90 -15.81 -10.67
C ILE A 78 -12.55 -14.62 -11.35
N ASP A 79 -12.84 -13.59 -10.57
CA ASP A 79 -13.34 -12.31 -11.08
C ASP A 79 -12.21 -11.31 -11.31
N GLY A 80 -11.16 -11.36 -10.47
CA GLY A 80 -10.01 -10.45 -10.53
C GLY A 80 -8.67 -11.18 -10.41
N LEU A 81 -7.67 -10.67 -11.12
CA LEU A 81 -6.29 -11.17 -11.09
C LEU A 81 -5.35 -10.01 -10.73
N LEU A 82 -4.64 -10.15 -9.61
CA LEU A 82 -3.60 -9.20 -9.22
C LEU A 82 -2.23 -9.81 -9.48
N THR A 83 -1.45 -9.20 -10.36
CA THR A 83 -0.08 -9.59 -10.66
C THR A 83 0.91 -8.51 -10.24
N GLY A 84 2.09 -8.89 -9.82
CA GLY A 84 3.13 -7.95 -9.41
C GLY A 84 4.53 -8.44 -9.68
N VAL A 85 5.42 -7.48 -9.95
CA VAL A 85 6.86 -7.69 -10.13
C VAL A 85 7.59 -6.74 -9.18
N ILE A 86 8.34 -7.27 -8.23
CA ILE A 86 9.24 -6.49 -7.38
C ILE A 86 10.45 -6.15 -8.23
N THR A 87 10.60 -4.86 -8.56
CA THR A 87 11.61 -4.39 -9.52
C THR A 87 12.91 -3.99 -8.84
N SER A 88 12.84 -3.43 -7.64
CA SER A 88 14.03 -3.06 -6.88
C SER A 88 13.77 -2.96 -5.38
N VAL A 89 14.83 -3.20 -4.61
CA VAL A 89 14.94 -2.82 -3.20
C VAL A 89 16.28 -2.13 -3.01
N SER A 90 16.25 -0.95 -2.39
CA SER A 90 17.45 -0.17 -2.16
C SER A 90 17.51 0.37 -0.73
N LEU A 91 18.73 0.42 -0.19
CA LEU A 91 19.05 1.03 1.09
C LEU A 91 20.03 2.18 0.83
N THR A 92 19.58 3.42 0.97
CA THR A 92 20.36 4.60 0.64
C THR A 92 20.55 5.50 1.87
N PRO A 93 21.77 6.01 2.15
CA PRO A 93 21.98 6.93 3.24
C PRO A 93 21.28 8.28 2.97
N VAL A 94 20.58 8.80 3.99
CA VAL A 94 19.81 10.06 3.90
C VAL A 94 20.20 11.10 4.95
N ALA A 95 21.00 10.72 5.94
CA ALA A 95 21.57 11.66 6.92
C ALA A 95 22.97 11.22 7.36
N PHE A 96 23.81 12.21 7.66
CA PHE A 96 25.20 12.01 8.06
C PHE A 96 25.50 12.79 9.34
N ASN A 97 26.44 12.30 10.14
CA ASN A 97 26.98 13.00 11.30
C ASN A 97 28.12 13.95 10.89
N GLN A 98 28.71 14.66 11.89
CA GLN A 98 29.83 15.58 11.66
C GLN A 98 31.09 14.88 11.11
N ALA A 99 31.23 13.57 11.35
CA ALA A 99 32.32 12.75 10.84
C ALA A 99 32.02 12.14 9.45
N GLN A 100 31.01 12.63 8.73
CA GLN A 100 30.57 12.15 7.41
C GLN A 100 30.17 10.67 7.39
N GLN A 101 29.76 10.12 8.54
CA GLN A 101 29.26 8.76 8.64
C GLN A 101 27.73 8.78 8.52
N ALA A 102 27.18 7.88 7.73
CA ALA A 102 25.72 7.77 7.57
C ALA A 102 25.06 7.32 8.88
N THR A 103 24.06 8.06 9.33
CA THR A 103 23.31 7.82 10.58
C THR A 103 21.86 7.40 10.32
N ARG A 104 21.33 7.71 9.13
CA ARG A 104 19.98 7.32 8.73
C ARG A 104 20.00 6.83 7.29
N TYR A 105 19.22 5.79 7.05
CA TYR A 105 19.06 5.16 5.74
C TYR A 105 17.59 5.10 5.36
N ALA A 106 17.31 5.29 4.09
CA ALA A 106 16.00 5.02 3.50
C ALA A 106 16.00 3.65 2.82
N LEU A 107 15.13 2.78 3.26
CA LEU A 107 14.80 1.53 2.59
C LEU A 107 13.63 1.80 1.65
N THR A 108 13.82 1.52 0.36
CA THR A 108 12.79 1.71 -0.66
C THR A 108 12.55 0.39 -1.38
N LEU A 109 11.30 -0.08 -1.39
CA LEU A 109 10.82 -1.18 -2.22
C LEU A 109 10.03 -0.59 -3.39
N SER A 110 10.34 -1.02 -4.61
CA SER A 110 9.62 -0.65 -5.83
C SER A 110 9.05 -1.88 -6.51
N ALA A 111 7.81 -1.78 -6.97
CA ALA A 111 7.14 -2.85 -7.71
C ALA A 111 6.27 -2.31 -8.83
N SER A 112 6.16 -3.07 -9.91
CA SER A 112 5.14 -2.90 -10.94
C SER A 112 3.98 -3.82 -10.64
N VAL A 113 2.76 -3.28 -10.55
CA VAL A 113 1.58 -4.04 -10.17
C VAL A 113 0.42 -3.74 -11.11
N GLU A 114 -0.34 -4.79 -11.45
CA GLU A 114 -1.50 -4.71 -12.32
C GLU A 114 -2.66 -5.51 -11.73
N PHE A 115 -3.85 -4.91 -11.73
CA PHE A 115 -5.11 -5.58 -11.36
C PHE A 115 -6.02 -5.67 -12.58
N LYS A 116 -6.34 -6.89 -12.98
CA LYS A 116 -7.12 -7.21 -14.15
C LYS A 116 -8.49 -7.77 -13.79
N ASP A 117 -9.54 -7.23 -14.40
CA ASP A 117 -10.88 -7.81 -14.39
C ASP A 117 -10.93 -8.98 -15.36
N MET A 118 -11.22 -10.16 -14.86
CA MET A 118 -11.22 -11.40 -15.63
C MET A 118 -12.54 -11.62 -16.41
N ARG A 119 -13.60 -10.89 -16.10
CA ARG A 119 -14.86 -10.95 -16.88
C ARG A 119 -14.76 -10.14 -18.16
N THR A 120 -14.23 -8.94 -18.06
CA THR A 120 -14.07 -8.04 -19.23
C THR A 120 -12.73 -8.23 -19.91
N ASN A 121 -11.79 -8.95 -19.27
CA ASN A 121 -10.41 -9.16 -19.70
C ASN A 121 -9.64 -7.84 -19.84
N THR A 122 -9.96 -6.84 -19.03
CA THR A 122 -9.36 -5.50 -19.05
C THR A 122 -8.57 -5.21 -17.77
N VAL A 123 -7.49 -4.45 -17.90
CA VAL A 123 -6.76 -3.90 -16.73
C VAL A 123 -7.58 -2.74 -16.19
N ILE A 124 -8.02 -2.86 -14.95
CA ILE A 124 -8.83 -1.84 -14.28
C ILE A 124 -8.01 -0.97 -13.32
N TRP A 125 -6.84 -1.43 -12.92
CA TRP A 125 -5.87 -0.66 -12.15
C TRP A 125 -4.46 -1.12 -12.45
N SER A 126 -3.53 -0.17 -12.56
CA SER A 126 -2.10 -0.47 -12.69
C SER A 126 -1.24 0.64 -12.11
N ASN A 127 -0.11 0.25 -11.54
CA ASN A 127 0.93 1.17 -11.14
C ASN A 127 2.30 0.56 -11.51
N PRO A 128 2.97 1.08 -12.55
CA PRO A 128 4.23 0.52 -13.03
C PRO A 128 5.42 0.82 -12.11
N SER A 129 5.27 1.72 -11.15
CA SER A 129 6.34 2.18 -10.26
C SER A 129 5.81 2.50 -8.86
N MET A 130 5.06 1.56 -8.29
CA MET A 130 4.60 1.68 -6.92
C MET A 130 5.78 1.57 -5.96
N GLN A 131 5.88 2.51 -5.03
CA GLN A 131 6.99 2.56 -4.06
C GLN A 131 6.48 2.61 -2.63
N TYR A 132 7.20 1.91 -1.78
CA TYR A 132 7.15 2.06 -0.33
C TYR A 132 8.53 2.47 0.17
N ARG A 133 8.58 3.47 1.05
CA ARG A 133 9.82 4.00 1.61
C ARG A 133 9.69 4.15 3.12
N GLU A 134 10.68 3.65 3.84
CA GLU A 134 10.81 3.79 5.29
C GLU A 134 12.23 4.22 5.65
N GLU A 135 12.37 5.05 6.68
CA GLU A 135 13.68 5.51 7.15
C GLU A 135 14.07 4.81 8.46
N PHE A 136 15.30 4.34 8.51
CA PHE A 136 15.90 3.68 9.67
C PHE A 136 17.13 4.41 10.15
N SER A 137 17.28 4.51 11.47
CA SER A 137 18.54 4.91 12.09
C SER A 137 19.40 3.66 12.29
N LEU A 138 20.55 3.61 11.62
CA LEU A 138 21.52 2.53 11.77
C LEU A 138 22.80 3.07 12.42
N ASN A 139 23.47 2.19 13.18
CA ASN A 139 24.76 2.55 13.77
C ASN A 139 25.82 2.62 12.66
N PRO A 140 26.63 3.69 12.58
CA PRO A 140 27.55 3.92 11.46
C PRO A 140 28.61 2.83 11.23
N THR A 141 28.82 1.95 12.21
CA THR A 141 29.79 0.84 12.11
C THR A 141 29.36 -0.30 11.17
N ASN A 142 28.12 -0.32 10.72
CA ASN A 142 27.55 -1.40 9.92
C ASN A 142 26.97 -0.87 8.60
N ALA A 143 27.83 -0.36 7.71
CA ALA A 143 27.44 -0.09 6.33
C ALA A 143 27.19 -1.42 5.58
N LEU A 144 25.98 -1.93 5.66
CA LEU A 144 25.56 -3.16 4.99
C LEU A 144 24.95 -2.83 3.62
N ASP A 145 25.20 -3.70 2.64
CA ASP A 145 24.40 -3.68 1.42
C ASP A 145 22.94 -4.09 1.71
N THR A 146 22.03 -3.74 0.81
CA THR A 146 20.58 -3.92 1.00
C THR A 146 20.20 -5.37 1.29
N ALA A 147 20.79 -6.33 0.58
CA ALA A 147 20.45 -7.74 0.72
C ALA A 147 20.93 -8.29 2.08
N THR A 148 22.14 -7.91 2.49
CA THR A 148 22.71 -8.28 3.79
C THR A 148 21.89 -7.65 4.94
N PHE A 149 21.53 -6.37 4.83
CA PHE A 149 20.69 -5.71 5.84
C PHE A 149 19.35 -6.44 6.01
N LEU A 150 18.62 -6.67 4.93
CA LEU A 150 17.32 -7.35 4.98
C LEU A 150 17.43 -8.84 5.31
N GLY A 151 18.56 -9.46 5.05
CA GLY A 151 18.86 -10.83 5.46
C GLY A 151 19.04 -10.96 6.98
N GLN A 152 19.59 -9.94 7.61
CA GLN A 152 19.86 -9.90 9.06
C GLN A 152 18.69 -9.31 9.86
N ASP A 153 18.05 -8.25 9.36
CA ASP A 153 16.89 -7.62 10.02
C ASP A 153 15.56 -8.16 9.45
N VAL A 154 15.14 -9.29 9.99
CA VAL A 154 13.85 -9.92 9.65
C VAL A 154 12.69 -9.00 9.95
N ASN A 155 12.75 -8.20 11.03
CA ASN A 155 11.68 -7.28 11.40
C ASN A 155 11.54 -6.12 10.39
N ALA A 156 12.65 -5.58 9.88
CA ALA A 156 12.61 -4.54 8.85
C ALA A 156 11.97 -5.07 7.56
N ARG A 157 12.35 -6.28 7.15
CA ARG A 157 11.79 -6.94 5.97
C ARG A 157 10.29 -7.21 6.12
N GLU A 158 9.88 -7.68 7.29
CA GLU A 158 8.48 -7.97 7.58
C GLU A 158 7.62 -6.69 7.63
N ARG A 159 8.10 -5.63 8.27
CA ARG A 159 7.42 -4.32 8.26
C ARG A 159 7.28 -3.77 6.85
N MET A 160 8.36 -3.79 6.06
CA MET A 160 8.34 -3.36 4.66
C MET A 160 7.28 -4.10 3.85
N ALA A 161 7.21 -5.43 3.97
CA ALA A 161 6.22 -6.23 3.26
C ALA A 161 4.78 -5.92 3.72
N ASN A 162 4.56 -5.73 5.02
CA ASN A 162 3.26 -5.39 5.59
C ASN A 162 2.77 -4.02 5.10
N GLU A 163 3.61 -2.99 5.23
CA GLU A 163 3.21 -1.63 4.87
C GLU A 163 3.08 -1.45 3.36
N PHE A 164 3.93 -2.10 2.57
CA PHE A 164 3.75 -2.15 1.12
C PHE A 164 2.41 -2.81 0.74
N ALA A 165 2.07 -3.94 1.34
CA ALA A 165 0.80 -4.63 1.07
C ALA A 165 -0.40 -3.77 1.44
N ARG A 166 -0.35 -3.09 2.59
CA ARG A 166 -1.40 -2.15 3.04
C ARG A 166 -1.57 -1.00 2.06
N ALA A 167 -0.46 -0.35 1.67
CA ALA A 167 -0.46 0.75 0.72
C ALA A 167 -1.00 0.31 -0.65
N LEU A 168 -0.57 -0.86 -1.14
CA LEU A 168 -1.03 -1.42 -2.41
C LEU A 168 -2.53 -1.69 -2.42
N VAL A 169 -3.03 -2.42 -1.42
CA VAL A 169 -4.45 -2.78 -1.36
C VAL A 169 -5.31 -1.52 -1.19
N SER A 170 -4.89 -0.55 -0.35
CA SER A 170 -5.57 0.74 -0.24
C SER A 170 -5.58 1.49 -1.57
N ALA A 171 -4.45 1.57 -2.28
CA ALA A 171 -4.38 2.23 -3.59
C ALA A 171 -5.32 1.60 -4.63
N ILE A 172 -5.46 0.26 -4.63
CA ILE A 172 -6.41 -0.44 -5.52
C ILE A 172 -7.87 -0.14 -5.12
N LEU A 173 -8.18 -0.13 -3.83
CA LEU A 173 -9.55 0.00 -3.34
C LEU A 173 -10.06 1.44 -3.34
N GLU A 174 -9.15 2.41 -3.31
CA GLU A 174 -9.43 3.84 -3.23
C GLU A 174 -9.06 4.58 -4.54
N ALA A 175 -8.75 3.82 -5.61
CA ALA A 175 -8.43 4.40 -6.90
C ALA A 175 -9.64 5.13 -7.49
N PHE A 176 -9.47 6.42 -7.78
CA PHE A 176 -10.47 7.30 -8.41
C PHE A 176 -9.89 7.87 -9.70
#